data_4a23b050d1296ff09a0713e75a43c139
#
_entry.id   4a23b050d1296ff09a0713e75a43c139
#
_cell.length_a   1.000
_cell.length_b   1.000
_cell.length_c   1.000
_cell.angle_alpha   90.00
_cell.angle_beta   90.00
_cell.angle_gamma   90.00
#
_symmetry.space_group_name_H-M   'P 1'
#
loop_
_entity.id
_entity.type
_entity.pdbx_description
1 polymer ?
#
loop_
_entity_poly.entity_id
_entity_poly.type
_entity_poly.pdbx_seq_one_letter_code
_entity_poly.pdbx_strand_id
1 'polypeptide(L)'
;PYAELSPSNQLIWKLLEDSFSNTLSGIPYLLYEEPISPLTGIQTQLPILLSEYQFADTTDVDTYLALLKTLPEHFDSLTGFETSKADAGLFMASSTVDSVIKECNTFLNMGSSNYLYSSFEDRINNLSGCSADTKKAYIAQNESALKEYVFPAYQNLITALETLKSKSGSSGGLCRLPDGKNYYQHLVKCETGSDRSVAEL
;
A
#
# COMPACT_ATOMS: atom_id res chain seq x y z
N PRO A 1 12.20 -19.55 -31.16
CA PRO A 1 13.52 -19.38 -30.53
C PRO A 1 14.01 -17.95 -30.68
N TYR A 2 14.82 -17.46 -29.73
CA TYR A 2 15.31 -16.07 -29.72
C TYR A 2 15.93 -15.61 -31.04
N ALA A 3 16.72 -16.49 -31.67
CA ALA A 3 17.41 -16.21 -32.94
C ALA A 3 16.48 -15.95 -34.14
N GLU A 4 15.21 -16.35 -34.04
CA GLU A 4 14.19 -16.13 -35.09
C GLU A 4 13.41 -14.84 -34.93
N LEU A 5 13.61 -14.16 -33.81
CA LEU A 5 12.97 -12.87 -33.53
C LEU A 5 13.61 -11.76 -34.36
N SER A 6 12.80 -10.73 -34.72
CA SER A 6 13.34 -9.52 -35.30
C SER A 6 14.29 -8.82 -34.32
N PRO A 7 15.23 -7.97 -34.78
CA PRO A 7 16.14 -7.24 -33.87
C PRO A 7 15.42 -6.46 -32.76
N SER A 8 14.28 -5.85 -33.08
CA SER A 8 13.45 -5.16 -32.09
C SER A 8 12.89 -6.11 -31.04
N ASN A 9 12.37 -7.27 -31.45
CA ASN A 9 11.82 -8.26 -30.54
C ASN A 9 12.92 -8.95 -29.72
N GLN A 10 14.14 -9.11 -30.26
CA GLN A 10 15.29 -9.58 -29.49
C GLN A 10 15.67 -8.60 -28.37
N LEU A 11 15.58 -7.29 -28.64
CA LEU A 11 15.81 -6.28 -27.60
C LEU A 11 14.74 -6.35 -26.52
N ILE A 12 13.46 -6.43 -26.90
CA ILE A 12 12.35 -6.58 -25.96
C ILE A 12 12.52 -7.85 -25.12
N TRP A 13 12.88 -8.96 -25.75
CA TRP A 13 13.11 -10.23 -25.05
C TRP A 13 14.20 -10.10 -23.98
N LYS A 14 15.34 -9.45 -24.32
CA LYS A 14 16.43 -9.21 -23.36
C LYS A 14 16.01 -8.31 -22.20
N LEU A 15 15.25 -7.25 -22.48
CA LEU A 15 14.72 -6.37 -21.43
C LEU A 15 13.78 -7.12 -20.48
N LEU A 16 12.91 -7.99 -21.00
CA LEU A 16 12.03 -8.82 -20.19
C LEU A 16 12.80 -9.86 -19.37
N GLU A 17 13.79 -10.53 -20.00
CA GLU A 17 14.66 -11.49 -19.32
C GLU A 17 15.40 -10.84 -18.13
N ASP A 18 15.97 -9.66 -18.35
CA ASP A 18 16.68 -8.90 -17.32
C ASP A 18 15.71 -8.45 -16.21
N SER A 19 14.56 -7.91 -16.59
CA SER A 19 13.51 -7.51 -15.65
C SER A 19 13.03 -8.67 -14.77
N PHE A 20 12.70 -9.81 -15.37
CA PHE A 20 12.26 -10.98 -14.62
C PHE A 20 13.38 -11.58 -13.77
N SER A 21 14.63 -11.58 -14.25
CA SER A 21 15.79 -12.04 -13.49
C SER A 21 16.02 -11.17 -12.26
N ASN A 22 15.90 -9.85 -12.39
CA ASN A 22 15.98 -8.92 -11.27
C ASN A 22 14.85 -9.16 -10.26
N THR A 23 13.60 -9.35 -10.72
CA THR A 23 12.47 -9.69 -9.86
C THR A 23 12.72 -10.99 -9.09
N LEU A 24 13.19 -12.04 -9.76
CA LEU A 24 13.49 -13.32 -9.11
C LEU A 24 14.63 -13.20 -8.11
N SER A 25 15.66 -12.39 -8.39
CA SER A 25 16.77 -12.13 -7.46
C SER A 25 16.33 -11.34 -6.22
N GLY A 26 15.18 -10.67 -6.27
CA GLY A 26 14.55 -9.97 -5.15
C GLY A 26 13.79 -10.87 -4.18
N ILE A 27 13.47 -12.13 -4.55
CA ILE A 27 12.66 -13.02 -3.69
C ILE A 27 13.22 -13.16 -2.26
N PRO A 28 14.55 -13.30 -2.02
CA PRO A 28 15.10 -13.36 -0.67
C PRO A 28 14.86 -12.10 0.16
N TYR A 29 14.52 -10.98 -0.49
CA TYR A 29 14.33 -9.67 0.12
C TYR A 29 12.87 -9.23 0.24
N LEU A 30 11.89 -10.12 0.01
CA LEU A 30 10.46 -9.76 0.09
C LEU A 30 10.09 -9.13 1.43
N LEU A 31 10.65 -9.59 2.55
CA LEU A 31 10.39 -9.02 3.87
C LEU A 31 11.08 -7.67 4.12
N TYR A 32 11.91 -7.17 3.19
CA TYR A 32 12.49 -5.83 3.26
C TYR A 32 11.55 -4.76 2.68
N GLU A 33 10.49 -5.17 1.97
CA GLU A 33 9.47 -4.26 1.48
C GLU A 33 8.83 -3.47 2.62
N GLU A 34 8.46 -2.22 2.35
CA GLU A 34 7.87 -1.29 3.31
C GLU A 34 6.45 -0.86 2.86
N PRO A 35 5.47 -1.80 2.85
CA PRO A 35 4.10 -1.49 2.43
C PRO A 35 3.42 -0.51 3.38
N ILE A 36 3.84 -0.48 4.63
CA ILE A 36 3.41 0.48 5.65
C ILE A 36 4.60 1.40 5.96
N SER A 37 4.46 2.67 5.66
CA SER A 37 5.52 3.66 5.86
C SER A 37 4.93 5.06 5.97
N PRO A 38 5.59 6.01 6.65
CA PRO A 38 5.14 7.38 6.67
C PRO A 38 5.03 7.96 5.25
N LEU A 39 3.97 8.73 4.98
CA LEU A 39 3.65 9.47 3.75
C LEU A 39 3.32 8.61 2.52
N THR A 40 4.03 7.51 2.28
CA THR A 40 3.90 6.70 1.05
C THR A 40 3.34 5.31 1.28
N GLY A 41 3.09 4.92 2.53
CA GLY A 41 2.51 3.63 2.87
C GLY A 41 1.05 3.50 2.44
N ILE A 42 0.60 2.26 2.30
CA ILE A 42 -0.77 1.91 1.87
C ILE A 42 -1.81 2.61 2.76
N GLN A 43 -1.56 2.72 4.07
CA GLN A 43 -2.46 3.38 5.02
C GLN A 43 -2.71 4.87 4.67
N THR A 44 -1.77 5.53 4.01
CA THR A 44 -1.91 6.92 3.58
C THR A 44 -2.45 7.03 2.15
N GLN A 45 -1.98 6.17 1.24
CA GLN A 45 -2.34 6.24 -0.17
C GLN A 45 -3.76 5.74 -0.45
N LEU A 46 -4.20 4.71 0.26
CA LEU A 46 -5.49 4.08 0.01
C LEU A 46 -6.70 5.03 0.18
N PRO A 47 -6.80 5.85 1.24
CA PRO A 47 -7.90 6.82 1.35
C PRO A 47 -7.88 7.87 0.23
N ILE A 48 -6.69 8.26 -0.27
CA ILE A 48 -6.56 9.18 -1.39
C ILE A 48 -7.14 8.53 -2.65
N LEU A 49 -6.72 7.31 -2.97
CA LEU A 49 -7.24 6.55 -4.12
C LEU A 49 -8.76 6.38 -4.03
N LEU A 50 -9.28 6.06 -2.85
CA LEU A 50 -10.72 5.96 -2.62
C LEU A 50 -11.44 7.30 -2.83
N SER A 51 -10.83 8.42 -2.45
CA SER A 51 -11.42 9.75 -2.65
C SER A 51 -11.42 10.18 -4.12
N GLU A 52 -10.51 9.65 -4.93
CA GLU A 52 -10.36 9.97 -6.36
C GLU A 52 -11.06 8.96 -7.29
N TYR A 53 -11.63 7.89 -6.74
CA TYR A 53 -12.32 6.87 -7.53
C TYR A 53 -13.48 7.47 -8.34
N GLN A 54 -13.52 7.26 -9.65
CA GLN A 54 -14.51 7.87 -10.53
C GLN A 54 -15.77 7.02 -10.65
N PHE A 55 -16.95 7.66 -10.70
CA PHE A 55 -18.22 7.01 -10.95
C PHE A 55 -18.75 7.42 -12.34
N ALA A 56 -18.75 6.52 -13.29
CA ALA A 56 -19.42 6.72 -14.59
C ALA A 56 -20.91 6.32 -14.50
N ASP A 57 -21.21 5.26 -13.74
CA ASP A 57 -22.56 4.77 -13.51
C ASP A 57 -22.71 4.14 -12.11
N THR A 58 -23.88 3.57 -11.83
CA THR A 58 -24.16 2.91 -10.54
C THR A 58 -23.35 1.63 -10.32
N THR A 59 -22.85 0.99 -11.37
CA THR A 59 -22.01 -0.20 -11.25
C THR A 59 -20.68 0.15 -10.60
N ASP A 60 -20.12 1.32 -10.92
CA ASP A 60 -18.90 1.82 -10.30
C ASP A 60 -19.12 2.12 -8.80
N VAL A 61 -20.30 2.66 -8.46
CA VAL A 61 -20.67 2.91 -7.05
C VAL A 61 -20.77 1.60 -6.27
N ASP A 62 -21.43 0.60 -6.83
CA ASP A 62 -21.54 -0.72 -6.21
C ASP A 62 -20.19 -1.39 -6.05
N THR A 63 -19.30 -1.26 -7.05
CA THR A 63 -17.92 -1.75 -7.00
C THR A 63 -17.12 -1.04 -5.91
N TYR A 64 -17.22 0.28 -5.81
CA TYR A 64 -16.56 1.05 -4.76
C TYR A 64 -17.01 0.61 -3.36
N LEU A 65 -18.32 0.47 -3.14
CA LEU A 65 -18.87 -0.01 -1.87
C LEU A 65 -18.44 -1.45 -1.54
N ALA A 66 -18.29 -2.30 -2.55
CA ALA A 66 -17.76 -3.65 -2.38
C ALA A 66 -16.27 -3.61 -1.99
N LEU A 67 -15.46 -2.74 -2.60
CA LEU A 67 -14.05 -2.54 -2.24
C LEU A 67 -13.90 -2.13 -0.77
N LEU A 68 -14.73 -1.21 -0.26
CA LEU A 68 -14.65 -0.82 1.16
C LEU A 68 -14.78 -2.01 2.11
N LYS A 69 -15.61 -3.01 1.74
CA LYS A 69 -15.83 -4.22 2.57
C LYS A 69 -14.63 -5.17 2.60
N THR A 70 -13.73 -5.08 1.63
CA THR A 70 -12.52 -5.91 1.59
C THR A 70 -11.37 -5.35 2.42
N LEU A 71 -11.47 -4.09 2.88
CA LEU A 71 -10.38 -3.43 3.58
C LEU A 71 -9.94 -4.11 4.89
N PRO A 72 -10.84 -4.65 5.73
CA PRO A 72 -10.41 -5.36 6.92
C PRO A 72 -9.45 -6.52 6.60
N GLU A 73 -9.80 -7.39 5.64
CA GLU A 73 -8.97 -8.51 5.22
C GLU A 73 -7.63 -8.05 4.63
N HIS A 74 -7.65 -6.97 3.84
CA HIS A 74 -6.44 -6.38 3.28
C HIS A 74 -5.50 -5.87 4.38
N PHE A 75 -6.02 -5.17 5.38
CA PHE A 75 -5.23 -4.67 6.51
C PHE A 75 -4.76 -5.80 7.44
N ASP A 76 -5.55 -6.86 7.60
CA ASP A 76 -5.11 -8.06 8.31
C ASP A 76 -3.93 -8.73 7.60
N SER A 77 -3.94 -8.79 6.28
CA SER A 77 -2.83 -9.30 5.47
C SER A 77 -1.57 -8.43 5.63
N LEU A 78 -1.70 -7.11 5.63
CA LEU A 78 -0.59 -6.18 5.89
C LEU A 78 -0.03 -6.38 7.30
N THR A 79 -0.88 -6.52 8.29
CA THR A 79 -0.48 -6.79 9.68
C THR A 79 0.26 -8.12 9.80
N GLY A 80 -0.19 -9.16 9.09
CA GLY A 80 0.50 -10.45 9.01
C GLY A 80 1.90 -10.33 8.40
N PHE A 81 2.02 -9.52 7.35
CA PHE A 81 3.31 -9.22 6.72
C PHE A 81 4.26 -8.49 7.69
N GLU A 82 3.79 -7.44 8.36
CA GLU A 82 4.59 -6.70 9.36
C GLU A 82 4.98 -7.58 10.56
N THR A 83 4.11 -8.54 10.95
CA THR A 83 4.43 -9.53 11.97
C THR A 83 5.58 -10.43 11.50
N SER A 84 5.55 -10.89 10.26
CA SER A 84 6.62 -11.71 9.67
C SER A 84 7.94 -10.94 9.59
N LYS A 85 7.91 -9.64 9.25
CA LYS A 85 9.07 -8.74 9.30
C LYS A 85 9.63 -8.64 10.72
N ALA A 86 8.75 -8.47 11.71
CA ALA A 86 9.14 -8.34 13.11
C ALA A 86 9.82 -9.62 13.63
N ASP A 87 9.31 -10.79 13.26
CA ASP A 87 9.89 -12.08 13.62
C ASP A 87 11.26 -12.34 12.93
N ALA A 88 11.46 -11.77 11.75
CA ALA A 88 12.73 -11.81 11.01
C ALA A 88 13.74 -10.71 11.45
N GLY A 89 13.39 -9.84 12.39
CA GLY A 89 14.24 -8.72 12.82
C GLY A 89 14.34 -7.58 11.78
N LEU A 90 13.35 -7.49 10.88
CA LEU A 90 13.28 -6.52 9.78
C LEU A 90 12.22 -5.44 10.01
N PHE A 91 11.64 -5.40 11.22
CA PHE A 91 10.57 -4.44 11.52
C PHE A 91 11.11 -3.01 11.61
N MET A 92 10.27 -2.07 11.24
CA MET A 92 10.60 -0.65 11.22
C MET A 92 11.03 -0.09 12.58
N ALA A 93 11.75 1.03 12.57
CA ALA A 93 12.18 1.71 13.80
C ALA A 93 10.97 2.24 14.60
N SER A 94 11.10 2.31 15.92
CA SER A 94 10.03 2.77 16.83
C SER A 94 9.50 4.16 16.47
N SER A 95 10.37 5.08 16.06
CA SER A 95 9.95 6.41 15.59
C SER A 95 9.12 6.38 14.31
N THR A 96 9.39 5.41 13.42
CA THR A 96 8.60 5.19 12.19
C THR A 96 7.22 4.64 12.55
N VAL A 97 7.16 3.66 13.48
CA VAL A 97 5.89 3.16 14.03
C VAL A 97 5.05 4.29 14.59
N ASP A 98 5.64 5.16 15.41
CA ASP A 98 4.92 6.31 15.99
C ASP A 98 4.39 7.27 14.93
N SER A 99 5.15 7.50 13.87
CA SER A 99 4.71 8.36 12.76
C SER A 99 3.51 7.76 12.03
N VAL A 100 3.55 6.46 11.70
CA VAL A 100 2.44 5.75 11.04
C VAL A 100 1.20 5.73 11.93
N ILE A 101 1.34 5.42 13.22
CA ILE A 101 0.21 5.45 14.17
C ILE A 101 -0.39 6.84 14.25
N LYS A 102 0.44 7.90 14.27
CA LYS A 102 -0.04 9.28 14.27
C LYS A 102 -0.83 9.62 13.01
N GLU A 103 -0.38 9.18 11.84
CA GLU A 103 -1.10 9.39 10.57
C GLU A 103 -2.46 8.67 10.58
N CYS A 104 -2.50 7.40 10.99
CA CYS A 104 -3.74 6.65 11.12
C CYS A 104 -4.71 7.32 12.10
N ASN A 105 -4.23 7.78 13.27
CA ASN A 105 -5.04 8.51 14.21
C ASN A 105 -5.54 9.86 13.65
N THR A 106 -4.72 10.57 12.88
CA THR A 106 -5.13 11.80 12.21
C THR A 106 -6.29 11.55 11.26
N PHE A 107 -6.21 10.48 10.46
CA PHE A 107 -7.28 10.07 9.56
C PHE A 107 -8.57 9.71 10.31
N LEU A 108 -8.49 8.93 11.38
CA LEU A 108 -9.64 8.54 12.20
C LEU A 108 -10.28 9.74 12.92
N ASN A 109 -9.45 10.65 13.44
CA ASN A 109 -9.90 11.81 14.19
C ASN A 109 -10.58 12.89 13.35
N MET A 110 -10.57 12.78 12.02
CA MET A 110 -11.41 13.63 11.15
C MET A 110 -12.89 13.41 11.43
N GLY A 111 -13.29 12.26 11.96
CA GLY A 111 -14.67 11.96 12.34
C GLY A 111 -15.65 12.21 11.19
N SER A 112 -16.70 12.98 11.45
CA SER A 112 -17.70 13.36 10.43
C SER A 112 -17.17 14.31 9.34
N SER A 113 -16.00 14.92 9.54
CA SER A 113 -15.33 15.77 8.54
C SER A 113 -14.36 14.99 7.65
N ASN A 114 -14.33 13.65 7.77
CA ASN A 114 -13.47 12.84 6.92
C ASN A 114 -13.86 13.00 5.45
N TYR A 115 -12.87 13.31 4.63
CA TYR A 115 -13.06 13.61 3.20
C TYR A 115 -13.65 12.45 2.39
N LEU A 116 -13.61 11.20 2.88
CA LEU A 116 -14.28 10.08 2.24
C LEU A 116 -15.81 10.19 2.26
N TYR A 117 -16.38 10.96 3.20
CA TYR A 117 -17.82 11.29 3.17
C TYR A 117 -18.10 12.32 2.07
N SER A 118 -17.44 13.47 2.12
CA SER A 118 -17.71 14.58 1.21
C SER A 118 -17.38 14.27 -0.24
N SER A 119 -16.22 13.66 -0.49
CA SER A 119 -15.83 13.28 -1.87
C SER A 119 -16.76 12.24 -2.49
N PHE A 120 -17.30 11.31 -1.69
CA PHE A 120 -18.31 10.37 -2.17
C PHE A 120 -19.63 11.08 -2.47
N GLU A 121 -20.11 11.93 -1.55
CA GLU A 121 -21.35 12.68 -1.72
C GLU A 121 -21.28 13.57 -2.97
N ASP A 122 -20.18 14.28 -3.18
CA ASP A 122 -19.97 15.13 -4.37
C ASP A 122 -20.06 14.32 -5.66
N ARG A 123 -19.41 13.14 -5.71
CA ARG A 123 -19.44 12.25 -6.89
C ARG A 123 -20.83 11.70 -7.14
N ILE A 124 -21.56 11.27 -6.10
CA ILE A 124 -22.94 10.78 -6.20
C ILE A 124 -23.88 11.89 -6.66
N ASN A 125 -23.72 13.10 -6.16
CA ASN A 125 -24.56 14.24 -6.56
C ASN A 125 -24.37 14.60 -8.03
N ASN A 126 -23.16 14.41 -8.57
CA ASN A 126 -22.84 14.65 -9.97
C ASN A 126 -23.19 13.46 -10.89
N LEU A 127 -23.54 12.29 -10.34
CA LEU A 127 -23.88 11.11 -11.13
C LEU A 127 -25.21 11.30 -11.85
N SER A 128 -25.18 11.15 -13.19
CA SER A 128 -26.37 11.22 -14.06
C SER A 128 -27.20 9.92 -13.99
N GLY A 129 -28.49 10.01 -14.29
CA GLY A 129 -29.36 8.82 -14.38
C GLY A 129 -29.77 8.21 -13.05
N CYS A 130 -29.45 8.82 -11.93
CA CYS A 130 -29.77 8.35 -10.58
C CYS A 130 -30.84 9.20 -9.93
N SER A 131 -31.90 8.57 -9.37
CA SER A 131 -32.95 9.30 -8.63
C SER A 131 -32.39 9.90 -7.33
N ALA A 132 -33.05 10.94 -6.80
CA ALA A 132 -32.66 11.55 -5.52
C ALA A 132 -32.70 10.54 -4.36
N ASP A 133 -33.64 9.60 -4.36
CA ASP A 133 -33.76 8.58 -3.33
C ASP A 133 -32.63 7.55 -3.44
N THR A 134 -32.25 7.16 -4.65
CA THR A 134 -31.11 6.29 -4.90
C THR A 134 -29.80 6.93 -4.46
N LYS A 135 -29.61 8.22 -4.75
CA LYS A 135 -28.42 8.98 -4.28
C LYS A 135 -28.30 8.99 -2.76
N LYS A 136 -29.43 9.28 -2.07
CA LYS A 136 -29.48 9.23 -0.61
C LYS A 136 -29.15 7.84 -0.05
N ALA A 137 -29.68 6.78 -0.70
CA ALA A 137 -29.40 5.41 -0.30
C ALA A 137 -27.90 5.08 -0.43
N TYR A 138 -27.24 5.49 -1.50
CA TYR A 138 -25.79 5.29 -1.68
C TYR A 138 -24.96 6.06 -0.66
N ILE A 139 -25.32 7.31 -0.35
CA ILE A 139 -24.64 8.10 0.69
C ILE A 139 -24.73 7.38 2.04
N ALA A 140 -25.91 6.90 2.42
CA ALA A 140 -26.10 6.15 3.66
C ALA A 140 -25.31 4.82 3.68
N GLN A 141 -25.22 4.11 2.53
CA GLN A 141 -24.41 2.89 2.41
C GLN A 141 -22.91 3.20 2.56
N ASN A 142 -22.41 4.28 1.97
CA ASN A 142 -21.03 4.70 2.15
C ASN A 142 -20.72 5.02 3.62
N GLU A 143 -21.59 5.79 4.28
CA GLU A 143 -21.44 6.08 5.71
C GLU A 143 -21.36 4.82 6.57
N SER A 144 -22.23 3.86 6.28
CA SER A 144 -22.26 2.58 6.99
C SER A 144 -20.97 1.79 6.72
N ALA A 145 -20.55 1.69 5.46
CA ALA A 145 -19.34 0.96 5.07
C ALA A 145 -18.07 1.57 5.68
N LEU A 146 -17.95 2.90 5.74
CA LEU A 146 -16.81 3.56 6.38
C LEU A 146 -16.75 3.23 7.89
N LYS A 147 -17.89 3.26 8.58
CA LYS A 147 -17.98 2.97 10.02
C LYS A 147 -17.77 1.49 10.34
N GLU A 148 -18.24 0.60 9.48
CA GLU A 148 -18.24 -0.84 9.72
C GLU A 148 -16.92 -1.52 9.28
N TYR A 149 -16.30 -1.03 8.20
CA TYR A 149 -15.14 -1.71 7.60
C TYR A 149 -13.88 -0.84 7.64
N VAL A 150 -13.96 0.42 7.20
CA VAL A 150 -12.74 1.23 6.99
C VAL A 150 -12.13 1.67 8.32
N PHE A 151 -12.89 2.36 9.16
CA PHE A 151 -12.35 2.88 10.43
C PHE A 151 -11.90 1.77 11.39
N PRO A 152 -12.64 0.66 11.54
CA PRO A 152 -12.16 -0.46 12.34
C PRO A 152 -10.87 -1.10 11.80
N ALA A 153 -10.69 -1.19 10.46
CA ALA A 153 -9.45 -1.70 9.87
C ALA A 153 -8.23 -0.84 10.28
N TYR A 154 -8.37 0.49 10.24
CA TYR A 154 -7.32 1.39 10.73
C TYR A 154 -7.06 1.25 12.24
N GLN A 155 -8.12 1.09 13.04
CA GLN A 155 -7.96 0.87 14.48
C GLN A 155 -7.24 -0.44 14.79
N ASN A 156 -7.54 -1.49 14.05
CA ASN A 156 -6.86 -2.79 14.18
C ASN A 156 -5.38 -2.68 13.77
N LEU A 157 -5.08 -1.96 12.68
CA LEU A 157 -3.70 -1.69 12.26
C LEU A 157 -2.92 -0.95 13.35
N ILE A 158 -3.49 0.10 13.95
CA ILE A 158 -2.85 0.83 15.06
C ILE A 158 -2.54 -0.13 16.20
N THR A 159 -3.50 -0.93 16.64
CA THR A 159 -3.34 -1.89 17.73
C THR A 159 -2.25 -2.92 17.45
N ALA A 160 -2.19 -3.41 16.21
CA ALA A 160 -1.16 -4.34 15.77
C ALA A 160 0.24 -3.70 15.79
N LEU A 161 0.37 -2.47 15.27
CA LEU A 161 1.63 -1.73 15.26
C LEU A 161 2.12 -1.40 16.68
N GLU A 162 1.22 -1.03 17.59
CA GLU A 162 1.53 -0.84 19.01
C GLU A 162 2.08 -2.12 19.64
N THR A 163 1.47 -3.27 19.35
CA THR A 163 1.93 -4.58 19.83
C THR A 163 3.31 -4.93 19.28
N LEU A 164 3.55 -4.69 18.00
CA LEU A 164 4.82 -4.98 17.32
C LEU A 164 5.93 -4.00 17.69
N LYS A 165 5.60 -2.84 18.27
CA LYS A 165 6.58 -1.79 18.59
C LYS A 165 7.71 -2.26 19.50
N SER A 166 7.46 -3.24 20.38
CA SER A 166 8.51 -3.84 21.22
C SER A 166 9.57 -4.60 20.45
N LYS A 167 9.27 -4.99 19.20
CA LYS A 167 10.17 -5.66 18.26
C LYS A 167 10.84 -4.68 17.27
N SER A 168 10.64 -3.36 17.45
CA SER A 168 11.20 -2.34 16.57
C SER A 168 12.71 -2.43 16.46
N GLY A 169 13.19 -2.31 15.24
CA GLY A 169 14.61 -2.22 14.92
C GLY A 169 15.24 -0.87 15.34
N SER A 170 16.53 -0.74 15.15
CA SER A 170 17.23 0.52 15.38
C SER A 170 17.07 1.47 14.18
N SER A 171 17.11 2.78 14.42
CA SER A 171 16.98 3.85 13.41
C SER A 171 18.21 4.01 12.49
N GLY A 172 18.98 2.97 12.24
CA GLY A 172 20.27 3.05 11.55
C GLY A 172 20.26 2.82 10.05
N GLY A 173 19.09 2.73 9.40
CA GLY A 173 18.98 2.46 7.97
C GLY A 173 19.30 1.01 7.59
N LEU A 174 19.32 0.73 6.28
CA LEU A 174 19.46 -0.63 5.73
C LEU A 174 20.71 -1.38 6.18
N CYS A 175 21.82 -0.67 6.45
CA CYS A 175 23.07 -1.29 6.88
C CYS A 175 23.00 -2.01 8.24
N ARG A 176 21.92 -1.80 9.01
CA ARG A 176 21.69 -2.46 10.30
C ARG A 176 20.73 -3.65 10.22
N LEU A 177 20.08 -3.80 9.08
CA LEU A 177 19.20 -4.96 8.87
C LEU A 177 20.05 -6.22 8.61
N PRO A 178 19.55 -7.40 8.99
CA PRO A 178 20.14 -8.66 8.54
C PRO A 178 20.32 -8.61 7.03
N ASP A 179 21.52 -8.95 6.52
CA ASP A 179 21.84 -8.89 5.08
C ASP A 179 21.56 -7.56 4.34
N GLY A 180 21.40 -6.46 5.08
CA GLY A 180 21.03 -5.15 4.53
C GLY A 180 22.00 -4.59 3.50
N LYS A 181 23.30 -4.97 3.57
CA LYS A 181 24.29 -4.58 2.58
C LYS A 181 24.03 -5.22 1.22
N ASN A 182 23.71 -6.49 1.18
CA ASN A 182 23.40 -7.21 -0.05
C ASN A 182 22.05 -6.76 -0.62
N TYR A 183 21.07 -6.50 0.25
CA TYR A 183 19.81 -5.89 -0.17
C TYR A 183 20.03 -4.52 -0.81
N TYR A 184 20.86 -3.65 -0.23
CA TYR A 184 21.18 -2.36 -0.83
C TYR A 184 21.86 -2.50 -2.20
N GLN A 185 22.77 -3.45 -2.35
CA GLN A 185 23.40 -3.76 -3.64
C GLN A 185 22.36 -4.23 -4.68
N HIS A 186 21.38 -5.05 -4.25
CA HIS A 186 20.27 -5.47 -5.11
C HIS A 186 19.42 -4.27 -5.56
N LEU A 187 19.04 -3.36 -4.63
CA LEU A 187 18.31 -2.14 -4.97
C LEU A 187 19.06 -1.29 -6.00
N VAL A 188 20.36 -1.07 -5.79
CA VAL A 188 21.20 -0.31 -6.72
C VAL A 188 21.21 -0.94 -8.11
N LYS A 189 21.30 -2.26 -8.20
CA LYS A 189 21.20 -2.97 -9.48
C LYS A 189 19.84 -2.76 -10.13
N CYS A 190 18.74 -2.89 -9.39
CA CYS A 190 17.39 -2.72 -9.91
C CYS A 190 17.17 -1.29 -10.43
N GLU A 191 17.63 -0.27 -9.71
CA GLU A 191 17.43 1.14 -10.07
C GLU A 191 18.34 1.62 -11.21
N THR A 192 19.55 1.10 -11.28
CA THR A 192 20.55 1.60 -12.26
C THR A 192 20.71 0.70 -13.48
N GLY A 193 20.23 -0.55 -13.42
CA GLY A 193 20.52 -1.58 -14.40
C GLY A 193 22.00 -1.97 -14.48
N SER A 194 22.83 -1.58 -13.48
CA SER A 194 24.25 -1.80 -13.47
C SER A 194 24.65 -2.95 -12.54
N ASP A 195 25.53 -3.83 -13.00
CA ASP A 195 26.13 -4.89 -12.18
C ASP A 195 27.34 -4.39 -11.34
N ARG A 196 27.65 -3.09 -11.40
CA ARG A 196 28.72 -2.51 -10.57
C ARG A 196 28.38 -2.58 -9.09
N SER A 197 29.38 -2.79 -8.29
CA SER A 197 29.23 -2.68 -6.85
C SER A 197 28.96 -1.22 -6.42
N VAL A 198 28.33 -1.05 -5.26
CA VAL A 198 28.12 0.30 -4.65
C VAL A 198 29.41 1.09 -4.53
N ALA A 199 30.55 0.42 -4.34
CA ALA A 199 31.86 1.09 -4.21
C ALA A 199 32.44 1.56 -5.55
N GLU A 200 31.90 1.07 -6.68
CA GLU A 200 32.34 1.41 -8.04
C GLU A 200 31.42 2.45 -8.71
N LEU A 201 30.30 2.79 -8.07
CA LEU A 201 29.37 3.83 -8.47
C LEU A 201 29.68 5.14 -7.78
#